data_2c747775549b7f83eefcbacf8cfbed15
#
_entry.id   2c747775549b7f83eefcbacf8cfbed15
#
_cell.length_a   1.000
_cell.length_b   1.000
_cell.length_c   1.000
_cell.angle_alpha   90.00
_cell.angle_beta   90.00
_cell.angle_gamma   90.00
#
_symmetry.space_group_name_H-M   'P 1'
#
loop_
_entity.id
_entity.type
_entity.pdbx_description
1 polymer ?
#
loop_
_entity_poly.entity_id
_entity_poly.type
_entity_poly.pdbx_seq_one_letter_code
_entity_poly.pdbx_strand_id
1 'polypeptide(L)'
;MFDKKISDYVKIVPLDLWYRFVFSDGDTFDYNGNDKSMEEQVKKFNSDDYNGYKKLVNFTEKIFDKGFTDLSDRPFNNLVFMMKQIPSLLKLKSYKSVYSLVSNYITDEKLRRVFSMHPLLVGGNPFSTTSIYTLILFWKKVGNPLLNGGTGSVVNALRKING
;
A
#
# COMPACT_ATOMS: atom_id res chain seq x y z
N MET A 1 -9.90 17.84 -20.32
CA MET A 1 -10.15 16.87 -21.36
C MET A 1 -11.52 16.23 -21.26
N PHE A 2 -12.03 15.93 -20.08
CA PHE A 2 -13.41 15.50 -19.88
C PHE A 2 -14.01 16.31 -18.73
N ASP A 3 -14.96 17.20 -19.01
CA ASP A 3 -15.74 17.96 -18.00
C ASP A 3 -16.76 17.07 -17.25
N LYS A 4 -16.45 15.78 -17.09
CA LYS A 4 -17.32 14.77 -16.52
C LYS A 4 -16.71 14.24 -15.22
N LYS A 5 -17.49 14.18 -14.16
CA LYS A 5 -17.05 13.62 -12.86
C LYS A 5 -17.24 12.11 -12.87
N ILE A 6 -16.27 11.37 -12.37
CA ILE A 6 -16.34 9.91 -12.26
C ILE A 6 -17.54 9.45 -11.43
N SER A 7 -17.95 10.27 -10.44
CA SER A 7 -19.12 10.01 -9.59
C SER A 7 -20.44 9.94 -10.35
N ASP A 8 -20.51 10.53 -11.56
CA ASP A 8 -21.74 10.54 -12.38
C ASP A 8 -21.96 9.20 -13.10
N TYR A 9 -20.92 8.38 -13.17
CA TYR A 9 -20.90 7.12 -13.91
C TYR A 9 -20.65 5.90 -13.04
N VAL A 10 -19.93 6.07 -11.91
CA VAL A 10 -19.53 4.97 -11.04
C VAL A 10 -19.76 5.36 -9.59
N LYS A 11 -20.49 4.51 -8.86
CA LYS A 11 -20.67 4.65 -7.41
C LYS A 11 -19.48 4.05 -6.69
N ILE A 12 -18.74 4.90 -5.98
CA ILE A 12 -17.61 4.51 -5.14
C ILE A 12 -18.10 4.34 -3.70
N VAL A 13 -17.79 3.20 -3.08
CA VAL A 13 -18.19 2.88 -1.70
C VAL A 13 -16.93 2.65 -0.87
N PRO A 14 -16.75 3.34 0.27
CA PRO A 14 -15.64 3.07 1.17
C PRO A 14 -15.78 1.67 1.78
N LEU A 15 -14.64 1.00 1.99
CA LEU A 15 -14.58 -0.27 2.72
C LEU A 15 -14.13 -0.02 4.16
N ASP A 16 -14.90 -0.51 5.12
CA ASP A 16 -14.55 -0.44 6.54
C ASP A 16 -13.48 -1.48 6.91
N LEU A 17 -13.58 -2.67 6.32
CA LEU A 17 -12.60 -3.75 6.48
C LEU A 17 -12.00 -4.11 5.13
N TRP A 18 -10.67 -4.02 5.01
CA TRP A 18 -9.97 -4.33 3.75
C TRP A 18 -9.49 -5.77 3.70
N TYR A 19 -8.87 -6.24 4.80
CA TYR A 19 -8.38 -7.60 4.94
C TYR A 19 -8.58 -8.10 6.37
N ARG A 20 -8.95 -9.35 6.50
CA ARG A 20 -8.86 -10.09 7.76
C ARG A 20 -7.80 -11.17 7.63
N PHE A 21 -6.79 -11.10 8.46
CA PHE A 21 -5.79 -12.15 8.62
C PHE A 21 -6.27 -13.09 9.70
N VAL A 22 -6.23 -14.39 9.42
CA VAL A 22 -6.53 -15.45 10.38
C VAL A 22 -5.27 -16.29 10.53
N PHE A 23 -4.76 -16.38 11.73
CA PHE A 23 -3.59 -17.17 12.06
C PHE A 23 -3.97 -18.57 12.48
N SER A 24 -3.01 -19.52 12.40
CA SER A 24 -3.25 -20.95 12.71
C SER A 24 -3.64 -21.21 14.16
N ASP A 25 -3.31 -20.31 15.08
CA ASP A 25 -3.68 -20.36 16.50
C ASP A 25 -5.02 -19.69 16.82
N GLY A 26 -5.77 -19.24 15.77
CA GLY A 26 -7.08 -18.61 15.91
C GLY A 26 -7.02 -17.09 16.09
N ASP A 27 -5.86 -16.47 16.24
CA ASP A 27 -5.74 -15.03 16.30
C ASP A 27 -6.20 -14.39 14.98
N THR A 28 -6.79 -13.20 15.09
CA THR A 28 -7.23 -12.41 13.94
C THR A 28 -6.70 -11.00 13.99
N PHE A 29 -6.33 -10.47 12.82
CA PHE A 29 -5.94 -9.08 12.63
C PHE A 29 -6.80 -8.47 11.54
N ASP A 30 -7.54 -7.42 11.87
CA ASP A 30 -8.39 -6.67 10.93
C ASP A 30 -7.63 -5.44 10.42
N TYR A 31 -7.33 -5.47 9.13
CA TYR A 31 -6.62 -4.39 8.46
C TYR A 31 -7.61 -3.44 7.79
N ASN A 32 -7.58 -2.17 8.18
CA ASN A 32 -8.42 -1.12 7.62
C ASN A 32 -7.67 0.22 7.52
N GLY A 33 -8.35 1.29 7.10
CA GLY A 33 -7.77 2.63 6.97
C GLY A 33 -7.94 3.53 8.18
N ASN A 34 -8.58 3.05 9.25
CA ASN A 34 -8.85 3.88 10.43
C ASN A 34 -7.68 3.81 11.42
N ASP A 35 -7.06 4.95 11.71
CA ASP A 35 -5.88 5.03 12.57
C ASP A 35 -6.13 4.47 13.99
N LYS A 36 -7.31 4.71 14.58
CA LYS A 36 -7.65 4.20 15.93
C LYS A 36 -7.80 2.68 15.92
N SER A 37 -8.53 2.16 14.94
CA SER A 37 -8.70 0.72 14.79
C SER A 37 -7.36 0.03 14.53
N MET A 38 -6.49 0.59 13.71
CA MET A 38 -5.15 0.06 13.47
C MET A 38 -4.27 0.11 14.74
N GLU A 39 -4.41 1.16 15.56
CA GLU A 39 -3.73 1.23 16.85
C GLU A 39 -4.16 0.09 17.77
N GLU A 40 -5.48 -0.15 17.89
CA GLU A 40 -6.04 -1.23 18.70
C GLU A 40 -5.58 -2.60 18.20
N GLN A 41 -5.62 -2.82 16.88
CA GLN A 41 -5.19 -4.06 16.26
C GLN A 41 -3.69 -4.33 16.49
N VAL A 42 -2.83 -3.31 16.31
CA VAL A 42 -1.39 -3.49 16.55
C VAL A 42 -1.11 -3.75 18.03
N LYS A 43 -1.70 -2.97 18.94
CA LYS A 43 -1.50 -3.12 20.38
C LYS A 43 -2.02 -4.46 20.94
N LYS A 44 -3.03 -5.04 20.30
CA LYS A 44 -3.53 -6.39 20.63
C LYS A 44 -2.45 -7.45 20.53
N PHE A 45 -1.52 -7.34 19.58
CA PHE A 45 -0.43 -8.27 19.36
C PHE A 45 0.83 -7.85 20.13
N ASN A 46 1.23 -6.58 19.98
CA ASN A 46 2.36 -6.01 20.70
C ASN A 46 2.21 -4.48 20.84
N SER A 47 2.05 -3.99 22.07
CA SER A 47 1.89 -2.57 22.34
C SER A 47 3.12 -1.73 21.96
N ASP A 48 4.32 -2.29 22.08
CA ASP A 48 5.57 -1.59 21.77
C ASP A 48 5.75 -1.36 20.26
N ASP A 49 5.18 -2.23 19.44
CA ASP A 49 5.23 -2.15 17.99
C ASP A 49 4.36 -1.01 17.41
N TYR A 50 3.46 -0.41 18.20
CA TYR A 50 2.66 0.70 17.69
C TYR A 50 3.49 1.91 17.27
N ASN A 51 4.52 2.26 18.03
CA ASN A 51 5.45 3.31 17.63
C ASN A 51 6.27 2.93 16.37
N GLY A 52 6.64 1.66 16.26
CA GLY A 52 7.28 1.10 15.07
C GLY A 52 6.35 1.21 13.85
N TYR A 53 5.09 0.83 13.99
CA TYR A 53 4.07 0.95 12.95
C TYR A 53 3.92 2.39 12.44
N LYS A 54 3.82 3.39 13.33
CA LYS A 54 3.75 4.80 12.90
C LYS A 54 4.98 5.22 12.11
N LYS A 55 6.18 4.83 12.56
CA LYS A 55 7.43 5.13 11.84
C LYS A 55 7.47 4.43 10.47
N LEU A 56 6.99 3.19 10.39
CA LEU A 56 6.89 2.44 9.13
C LEU A 56 5.94 3.15 8.16
N VAL A 57 4.73 3.52 8.59
CA VAL A 57 3.76 4.24 7.75
C VAL A 57 4.35 5.56 7.22
N ASN A 58 4.96 6.37 8.09
CA ASN A 58 5.60 7.63 7.69
C ASN A 58 6.80 7.41 6.73
N PHE A 59 7.48 6.27 6.84
CA PHE A 59 8.54 5.92 5.90
C PHE A 59 7.97 5.49 4.54
N THR A 60 6.86 4.73 4.54
CA THR A 60 6.19 4.31 3.30
C THR A 60 5.54 5.47 2.55
N GLU A 61 5.13 6.53 3.23
CA GLU A 61 4.70 7.80 2.64
C GLU A 61 5.79 8.39 1.74
N LYS A 62 7.02 8.45 2.22
CA LYS A 62 8.16 8.97 1.44
C LYS A 62 8.45 8.10 0.20
N ILE A 63 8.23 6.80 0.29
CA ILE A 63 8.36 5.89 -0.87
C ILE A 63 7.22 6.15 -1.86
N PHE A 64 6.01 6.35 -1.35
CA PHE A 64 4.83 6.65 -2.17
C PHE A 64 5.02 7.97 -2.92
N ASP A 65 5.40 9.04 -2.23
CA ASP A 65 5.63 10.36 -2.84
C ASP A 65 6.67 10.27 -3.95
N LYS A 66 7.78 9.57 -3.70
CA LYS A 66 8.82 9.39 -4.70
C LYS A 66 8.37 8.53 -5.87
N GLY A 67 7.67 7.41 -5.60
CA GLY A 67 7.25 6.46 -6.63
C GLY A 67 6.07 6.96 -7.45
N PHE A 68 5.03 7.47 -6.80
CA PHE A 68 3.79 7.88 -7.45
C PHE A 68 3.76 9.36 -7.83
N THR A 69 4.24 10.26 -6.98
CA THR A 69 4.15 11.70 -7.23
C THR A 69 5.26 12.18 -8.16
N ASP A 70 6.49 11.70 -7.96
CA ASP A 70 7.64 12.19 -8.72
C ASP A 70 7.93 11.39 -10.01
N LEU A 71 7.65 10.08 -10.01
CA LEU A 71 8.14 9.18 -11.05
C LEU A 71 7.04 8.52 -11.90
N SER A 72 5.76 8.55 -11.49
CA SER A 72 4.70 7.77 -12.15
C SER A 72 4.44 8.18 -13.60
N ASP A 73 4.62 9.46 -13.93
CA ASP A 73 4.41 10.02 -15.27
C ASP A 73 5.71 10.21 -16.08
N ARG A 74 6.85 9.74 -15.54
CA ARG A 74 8.17 9.90 -16.17
C ARG A 74 8.57 8.64 -16.93
N PRO A 75 8.93 8.75 -18.22
CA PRO A 75 9.44 7.60 -18.97
C PRO A 75 10.82 7.19 -18.46
N PHE A 76 10.99 5.90 -18.15
CA PHE A 76 12.26 5.30 -17.71
C PHE A 76 13.17 4.87 -18.90
N ASN A 77 13.12 5.58 -20.02
CA ASN A 77 13.90 5.29 -21.21
C ASN A 77 15.25 6.06 -21.29
N ASN A 78 15.49 6.96 -20.33
CA ASN A 78 16.72 7.76 -20.30
C ASN A 78 17.64 7.27 -19.17
N LEU A 79 18.80 6.72 -19.55
CA LEU A 79 19.80 6.16 -18.63
C LEU A 79 20.32 7.20 -17.63
N VAL A 80 20.56 8.43 -18.07
CA VAL A 80 21.03 9.54 -17.21
C VAL A 80 19.97 9.89 -16.16
N PHE A 81 18.70 9.91 -16.56
CA PHE A 81 17.58 10.12 -15.64
C PHE A 81 17.51 8.99 -14.59
N MET A 82 17.64 7.73 -15.01
CA MET A 82 17.65 6.59 -14.11
C MET A 82 18.81 6.65 -13.11
N MET A 83 20.01 6.97 -13.55
CA MET A 83 21.18 7.13 -12.67
C MET A 83 20.99 8.24 -11.64
N LYS A 84 20.35 9.35 -11.99
CA LYS A 84 20.01 10.42 -11.03
C LYS A 84 19.04 9.99 -9.93
N GLN A 85 18.26 8.92 -10.12
CA GLN A 85 17.35 8.40 -9.10
C GLN A 85 18.04 7.48 -8.07
N ILE A 86 19.23 6.95 -8.39
CA ILE A 86 19.95 6.00 -7.53
C ILE A 86 20.13 6.52 -6.09
N PRO A 87 20.59 7.76 -5.84
CA PRO A 87 20.76 8.26 -4.47
C PRO A 87 19.44 8.27 -3.69
N SER A 88 18.33 8.65 -4.34
CA SER A 88 17.00 8.65 -3.74
C SER A 88 16.53 7.24 -3.39
N LEU A 89 16.71 6.30 -4.31
CA LEU A 89 16.35 4.89 -4.12
C LEU A 89 17.16 4.24 -2.99
N LEU A 90 18.47 4.55 -2.91
CA LEU A 90 19.32 4.09 -1.81
C LEU A 90 18.85 4.66 -0.45
N LYS A 91 18.53 5.95 -0.40
CA LYS A 91 17.99 6.61 0.80
C LYS A 91 16.67 5.99 1.25
N LEU A 92 15.84 5.57 0.30
CA LEU A 92 14.59 4.84 0.55
C LEU A 92 14.79 3.33 0.80
N LYS A 93 16.04 2.88 0.93
CA LYS A 93 16.41 1.48 1.23
C LYS A 93 15.82 0.47 0.23
N SER A 94 15.65 0.86 -1.04
CA SER A 94 15.05 0.03 -2.09
C SER A 94 15.81 -1.29 -2.36
N TYR A 95 17.05 -1.40 -1.90
CA TYR A 95 17.87 -2.61 -1.95
C TYR A 95 17.45 -3.68 -0.93
N LYS A 96 16.62 -3.34 0.07
CA LYS A 96 16.08 -4.29 1.04
C LYS A 96 14.83 -4.98 0.49
N SER A 97 14.52 -6.17 1.01
CA SER A 97 13.21 -6.77 0.80
C SER A 97 12.13 -6.09 1.65
N VAL A 98 10.86 -6.26 1.27
CA VAL A 98 9.71 -5.76 2.05
C VAL A 98 9.77 -6.29 3.47
N TYR A 99 9.95 -7.61 3.65
CA TYR A 99 10.02 -8.22 4.97
C TYR A 99 11.19 -7.66 5.80
N SER A 100 12.37 -7.52 5.20
CA SER A 100 13.54 -6.94 5.88
C SER A 100 13.32 -5.49 6.28
N LEU A 101 12.62 -4.69 5.46
CA LEU A 101 12.28 -3.32 5.82
C LEU A 101 11.31 -3.29 7.01
N VAL A 102 10.22 -4.05 6.95
CA VAL A 102 9.20 -4.12 8.01
C VAL A 102 9.84 -4.58 9.33
N SER A 103 10.72 -5.57 9.30
CA SER A 103 11.43 -6.08 10.49
C SER A 103 12.32 -5.06 11.19
N ASN A 104 12.67 -3.94 10.55
CA ASN A 104 13.40 -2.85 11.24
C ASN A 104 12.48 -2.00 12.15
N TYR A 105 11.18 -2.12 12.00
CA TYR A 105 10.19 -1.31 12.71
C TYR A 105 9.28 -2.13 13.62
N ILE A 106 9.06 -3.39 13.28
CA ILE A 106 8.10 -4.30 13.92
C ILE A 106 8.85 -5.50 14.50
N THR A 107 8.57 -5.83 15.75
CA THR A 107 9.23 -6.94 16.46
C THR A 107 8.37 -8.20 16.47
N ASP A 108 7.04 -8.06 16.56
CA ASP A 108 6.12 -9.20 16.55
C ASP A 108 6.06 -9.87 15.18
N GLU A 109 6.16 -11.19 15.16
CA GLU A 109 6.23 -11.98 13.92
C GLU A 109 4.92 -11.97 13.13
N LYS A 110 3.77 -11.99 13.81
CA LYS A 110 2.46 -11.94 13.14
C LYS A 110 2.25 -10.58 12.48
N LEU A 111 2.61 -9.49 13.16
CA LEU A 111 2.55 -8.14 12.60
C LEU A 111 3.52 -7.96 11.43
N ARG A 112 4.73 -8.58 11.49
CA ARG A 112 5.65 -8.59 10.33
C ARG A 112 5.00 -9.22 9.11
N ARG A 113 4.31 -10.35 9.27
CA ARG A 113 3.60 -11.04 8.17
C ARG A 113 2.48 -10.16 7.62
N VAL A 114 1.67 -9.55 8.49
CA VAL A 114 0.59 -8.64 8.09
C VAL A 114 1.12 -7.49 7.24
N PHE A 115 2.15 -6.77 7.73
CA PHE A 115 2.66 -5.58 7.05
C PHE A 115 3.57 -5.89 5.86
N SER A 116 4.00 -7.14 5.69
CA SER A 116 4.82 -7.57 4.55
C SER A 116 4.04 -8.22 3.41
N MET A 117 2.73 -8.42 3.54
CA MET A 117 1.94 -9.21 2.58
C MET A 117 1.77 -8.56 1.20
N HIS A 118 2.01 -7.26 1.08
CA HIS A 118 1.65 -6.47 -0.11
C HIS A 118 2.25 -6.98 -1.43
N PRO A 119 3.50 -7.49 -1.49
CA PRO A 119 4.04 -8.10 -2.70
C PRO A 119 3.20 -9.26 -3.23
N LEU A 120 2.52 -10.00 -2.35
CA LEU A 120 1.67 -11.14 -2.76
C LEU A 120 0.53 -10.71 -3.68
N LEU A 121 0.06 -9.45 -3.57
CA LEU A 121 -0.99 -8.90 -4.44
C LEU A 121 -0.57 -8.80 -5.91
N VAL A 122 0.73 -8.80 -6.17
CA VAL A 122 1.33 -8.74 -7.52
C VAL A 122 2.16 -10.00 -7.84
N GLY A 123 1.96 -11.07 -7.08
CA GLY A 123 2.68 -12.34 -7.26
C GLY A 123 4.13 -12.34 -6.78
N GLY A 124 4.54 -11.33 -6.01
CA GLY A 124 5.89 -11.21 -5.48
C GLY A 124 6.07 -11.86 -4.11
N ASN A 125 7.27 -12.41 -3.85
CA ASN A 125 7.63 -12.96 -2.54
C ASN A 125 8.13 -11.82 -1.63
N PRO A 126 7.54 -11.62 -0.42
CA PRO A 126 7.94 -10.56 0.52
C PRO A 126 9.42 -10.58 0.94
N PHE A 127 10.05 -11.75 0.92
CA PHE A 127 11.46 -11.93 1.31
C PHE A 127 12.46 -11.53 0.21
N SER A 128 12.04 -11.46 -1.04
CA SER A 128 12.89 -11.11 -2.19
C SER A 128 12.45 -9.85 -2.94
N THR A 129 11.17 -9.47 -2.83
CA THR A 129 10.65 -8.28 -3.50
C THR A 129 11.16 -7.01 -2.83
N THR A 130 11.60 -6.05 -3.65
CA THR A 130 12.12 -4.75 -3.18
C THR A 130 11.15 -4.02 -2.25
N SER A 131 11.70 -3.36 -1.25
CA SER A 131 10.94 -2.57 -0.25
C SER A 131 10.13 -1.42 -0.84
N ILE A 132 10.33 -1.05 -2.09
CA ILE A 132 9.50 -0.06 -2.79
C ILE A 132 8.02 -0.46 -2.73
N TYR A 133 7.69 -1.75 -2.80
CA TYR A 133 6.31 -2.22 -2.71
C TYR A 133 5.62 -1.95 -1.36
N THR A 134 6.36 -1.52 -0.33
CA THR A 134 5.75 -1.05 0.93
C THR A 134 4.99 0.27 0.76
N LEU A 135 5.16 1.00 -0.36
CA LEU A 135 4.33 2.15 -0.69
C LEU A 135 2.81 1.84 -0.64
N ILE A 136 2.43 0.59 -0.88
CA ILE A 136 1.04 0.14 -0.82
C ILE A 136 0.47 0.28 0.60
N LEU A 137 1.29 0.18 1.65
CA LEU A 137 0.89 0.45 3.04
C LEU A 137 0.35 1.88 3.20
N PHE A 138 1.03 2.86 2.61
CA PHE A 138 0.60 4.25 2.66
C PHE A 138 -0.59 4.50 1.75
N TRP A 139 -0.60 3.95 0.54
CA TRP A 139 -1.72 4.11 -0.39
C TRP A 139 -3.05 3.66 0.23
N LYS A 140 -3.04 2.60 1.02
CA LYS A 140 -4.22 2.16 1.77
C LYS A 140 -4.71 3.19 2.79
N LYS A 141 -3.82 3.99 3.37
CA LYS A 141 -4.19 5.09 4.27
C LYS A 141 -4.97 6.20 3.54
N VAL A 142 -4.71 6.41 2.25
CA VAL A 142 -5.41 7.41 1.41
C VAL A 142 -6.84 6.97 1.09
N GLY A 143 -7.17 5.73 1.28
CA GLY A 143 -8.50 5.14 1.09
C GLY A 143 -8.50 4.00 0.07
N ASN A 144 -9.27 2.98 0.35
CA ASN A 144 -9.43 1.83 -0.54
C ASN A 144 -10.90 1.74 -0.98
N PRO A 145 -11.30 2.52 -1.99
CA PRO A 145 -12.68 2.55 -2.44
C PRO A 145 -13.02 1.28 -3.22
N LEU A 146 -14.19 0.71 -2.94
CA LEU A 146 -14.77 -0.34 -3.75
C LEU A 146 -15.69 0.27 -4.81
N LEU A 147 -15.60 -0.22 -6.04
CA LEU A 147 -16.52 0.15 -7.10
C LEU A 147 -17.79 -0.70 -6.98
N ASN A 148 -18.93 -0.07 -6.76
CA ASN A 148 -20.20 -0.77 -6.78
C ASN A 148 -20.44 -1.36 -8.18
N GLY A 149 -20.64 -2.69 -8.24
CA GLY A 149 -20.70 -3.43 -9.52
C GLY A 149 -19.33 -3.88 -10.06
N GLY A 150 -18.25 -3.74 -9.25
CA GLY A 150 -16.90 -4.20 -9.58
C GLY A 150 -16.24 -3.40 -10.71
N THR A 151 -15.13 -3.91 -11.24
CA THR A 151 -14.36 -3.26 -12.32
C THR A 151 -15.16 -3.13 -13.62
N GLY A 152 -16.15 -4.02 -13.86
CA GLY A 152 -17.05 -3.94 -15.01
C GLY A 152 -17.86 -2.65 -15.06
N SER A 153 -18.15 -2.02 -13.91
CA SER A 153 -18.84 -0.72 -13.87
C SER A 153 -18.02 0.39 -14.52
N VAL A 154 -16.68 0.35 -14.39
CA VAL A 154 -15.78 1.31 -15.04
C VAL A 154 -15.80 1.12 -16.55
N VAL A 155 -15.75 -0.13 -17.03
CA VAL A 155 -15.82 -0.44 -18.47
C VAL A 155 -17.13 0.07 -19.06
N ASN A 156 -18.25 -0.16 -18.36
CA ASN A 156 -19.56 0.33 -18.79
C ASN A 156 -19.65 1.87 -18.76
N ALA A 157 -19.03 2.50 -17.78
CA ALA A 157 -18.92 3.96 -17.70
C ALA A 157 -18.15 4.53 -18.90
N LEU A 158 -16.99 3.95 -19.23
CA LEU A 158 -16.18 4.35 -20.37
C LEU A 158 -16.92 4.16 -21.70
N ARG A 159 -17.68 3.06 -21.84
CA ARG A 159 -18.55 2.86 -23.03
C ARG A 159 -19.60 3.98 -23.17
N LYS A 160 -20.26 4.38 -22.07
CA LYS A 160 -21.25 5.48 -22.09
C LYS A 160 -20.65 6.86 -22.37
N ILE A 161 -19.36 7.05 -22.13
CA ILE A 161 -18.67 8.31 -22.39
C ILE A 161 -18.26 8.42 -23.86
N ASN A 162 -17.94 7.29 -24.50
CA ASN A 162 -17.42 7.21 -25.87
C ASN A 162 -18.48 6.88 -26.93
N GLY A 163 -19.72 6.56 -26.55
CA GLY A 163 -20.87 6.37 -27.42
C GLY A 163 -21.85 7.52 -27.32
#